data_011b6acc6647e53f676377c06ef49400
#
_entry.id   011b6acc6647e53f676377c06ef49400
#
_cell.length_a   1.000
_cell.length_b   1.000
_cell.length_c   1.000
_cell.angle_alpha   90.00
_cell.angle_beta   90.00
_cell.angle_gamma   90.00
#
_symmetry.space_group_name_H-M   'P 1'
#
loop_
_entity.id
_entity.type
_entity.pdbx_description
1 polymer ?
#
loop_
_entity_poly.entity_id
_entity_poly.type
_entity_poly.pdbx_seq_one_letter_code
_entity_poly.pdbx_strand_id
1 'polypeptide(L)'
;MRNMFRTLTRLASYAVFTLAVITSCQTIADEDITDPGSPSEAGRHKVNVVTRSAAASASLVYPITVNAISPTGDIVDSQKIESSADKLALSLPEGDYTLVATAGGRSFPDGYSTHPTMTGKTAVRVSGSAVSANIIMGYAVSRLDISLAGLPSAVTAATVTLAPLHGGLTEAAEYSGEGQATIPLSRGADGIWTTGTVYVMPSSKAETVMTVTISREGEAATAYGIAYHEGLKAAVPYIFKGVFSDDENDGIEITGSLSCTDWDNAVEGEFSFGPSGSNAFGGSTGGSSDAGIINVGAMPEAGDICGGHIVAMVDNDGNALLMSTTEWDGLTSAYNETDPDVAARIAGSYQEDDMSEWRIPTSDEAASLMSRWGGEQADVLNATLTAAGLSPLTLKEQSTGNNARYLCSDATQTFSFAAGAKMAAAGRTVKTYRLRLVKSVRYVVR
;
A
#
# COMPACT_ATOMS: atom_id res chain seq x y z
N MET A 1 12.89 46.58 -29.56
CA MET A 1 14.00 46.09 -28.73
C MET A 1 13.65 46.23 -27.27
N ARG A 2 12.77 45.37 -26.75
CA ARG A 2 12.43 45.29 -25.32
C ARG A 2 11.50 44.07 -25.14
N ASN A 3 12.02 42.86 -25.20
CA ASN A 3 11.37 41.62 -24.76
C ASN A 3 12.30 40.41 -24.97
N MET A 4 13.52 40.48 -24.43
CA MET A 4 14.51 39.40 -24.56
C MET A 4 15.32 39.14 -23.29
N PHE A 5 14.72 39.42 -22.12
CA PHE A 5 15.38 39.21 -20.82
C PHE A 5 14.44 38.69 -19.72
N ARG A 6 13.57 37.73 -20.05
CA ARG A 6 12.72 37.06 -19.03
C ARG A 6 12.68 35.53 -19.08
N THR A 7 13.59 34.88 -19.80
CA THR A 7 13.57 33.41 -19.96
C THR A 7 14.84 32.70 -19.45
N LEU A 8 15.67 33.36 -18.65
CA LEU A 8 16.95 32.79 -18.18
C LEU A 8 17.09 32.68 -16.66
N THR A 9 15.99 32.81 -15.89
CA THR A 9 16.05 32.74 -14.43
C THR A 9 15.21 31.62 -13.82
N ARG A 10 14.83 30.57 -14.60
CA ARG A 10 14.08 29.42 -14.06
C ARG A 10 14.77 28.06 -14.30
N LEU A 11 16.04 28.05 -14.68
CA LEU A 11 16.80 26.79 -14.89
C LEU A 11 17.96 26.60 -13.90
N ALA A 12 18.03 27.39 -12.83
CA ALA A 12 19.10 27.31 -11.84
C ALA A 12 18.63 26.84 -10.44
N SER A 13 17.42 26.27 -10.30
CA SER A 13 16.90 25.82 -8.99
C SER A 13 16.71 24.31 -8.84
N TYR A 14 17.20 23.50 -9.77
CA TYR A 14 17.09 22.02 -9.69
C TYR A 14 18.42 21.27 -9.55
N ALA A 15 19.49 21.97 -9.19
CA ALA A 15 20.84 21.35 -9.09
C ALA A 15 21.53 21.54 -7.73
N VAL A 16 20.79 21.75 -6.64
CA VAL A 16 21.39 21.86 -5.28
C VAL A 16 20.52 21.11 -4.24
N PHE A 17 20.18 19.84 -4.50
CA PHE A 17 19.62 18.98 -3.45
C PHE A 17 20.19 17.55 -3.47
N THR A 18 21.40 17.39 -3.94
CA THR A 18 22.12 16.13 -3.86
C THR A 18 23.57 16.37 -3.46
N LEU A 19 23.80 16.93 -2.26
CA LEU A 19 25.11 16.80 -1.59
C LEU A 19 25.05 17.45 -0.19
N ALA A 20 24.29 16.88 0.74
CA ALA A 20 24.39 17.25 2.15
C ALA A 20 24.00 16.08 3.07
N VAL A 21 24.46 14.88 2.73
CA VAL A 21 24.43 13.73 3.65
C VAL A 21 25.80 13.09 3.58
N ILE A 22 26.81 13.74 4.06
CA ILE A 22 28.06 13.13 4.54
C ILE A 22 28.85 14.26 5.26
N THR A 23 28.59 14.47 6.53
CA THR A 23 29.61 14.95 7.48
C THR A 23 29.02 14.87 8.89
N SER A 24 28.91 13.65 9.38
CA SER A 24 29.12 13.36 10.80
C SER A 24 29.99 12.12 10.88
N CYS A 25 31.15 12.18 10.24
CA CYS A 25 32.26 11.36 10.64
C CYS A 25 32.79 11.97 11.95
N GLN A 26 32.34 11.45 13.08
CA GLN A 26 33.23 11.42 14.23
C GLN A 26 34.34 10.43 13.88
N THR A 27 35.49 10.93 13.51
CA THR A 27 36.74 10.21 13.55
C THR A 27 36.94 9.79 15.01
N ILE A 28 36.60 8.54 15.31
CA ILE A 28 37.11 7.88 16.51
C ILE A 28 38.60 7.67 16.20
N ALA A 29 39.45 8.45 16.91
CA ALA A 29 40.88 8.24 16.90
C ALA A 29 41.15 6.77 17.23
N ASP A 30 41.99 6.14 16.40
CA ASP A 30 42.64 4.87 16.68
C ASP A 30 43.44 5.02 18.00
N GLU A 31 42.80 4.77 19.12
CA GLU A 31 43.53 4.43 20.33
C GLU A 31 43.73 2.90 20.30
N ASP A 32 44.96 2.55 20.03
CA ASP A 32 45.55 1.24 20.17
C ASP A 32 45.22 0.65 21.58
N ILE A 33 44.14 -0.09 21.71
CA ILE A 33 43.84 -0.89 22.89
C ILE A 33 44.37 -2.28 22.59
N THR A 34 45.64 -2.47 22.69
CA THR A 34 46.25 -3.80 22.94
C THR A 34 45.92 -4.19 24.37
N ASP A 35 44.85 -4.95 24.55
CA ASP A 35 44.58 -5.70 25.78
C ASP A 35 45.34 -7.04 25.68
N PRO A 36 46.42 -7.24 26.47
CA PRO A 36 47.20 -8.47 26.45
C PRO A 36 46.60 -9.47 27.44
N GLY A 37 45.49 -10.14 27.08
CA GLY A 37 44.93 -11.08 28.05
C GLY A 37 43.77 -12.00 27.62
N SER A 38 43.29 -11.97 26.41
CA SER A 38 42.37 -13.03 25.95
C SER A 38 43.11 -13.98 25.01
N PRO A 39 42.97 -15.32 25.17
CA PRO A 39 43.52 -16.25 24.20
C PRO A 39 42.84 -15.97 22.85
N SER A 40 43.64 -15.55 21.85
CA SER A 40 43.17 -15.44 20.49
C SER A 40 42.71 -16.87 20.08
N GLU A 41 41.39 -17.05 19.91
CA GLU A 41 40.89 -18.23 19.19
C GLU A 41 41.50 -18.15 17.80
N ALA A 42 42.45 -19.01 17.50
CA ALA A 42 43.22 -19.00 16.27
C ALA A 42 42.26 -19.06 15.08
N GLY A 43 42.25 -18.02 14.22
CA GLY A 43 41.44 -17.93 13.02
C GLY A 43 40.14 -17.18 13.15
N ARG A 44 39.86 -16.44 14.23
CA ARG A 44 38.69 -15.56 14.34
C ARG A 44 39.12 -14.09 14.29
N HIS A 45 38.33 -13.26 13.59
CA HIS A 45 38.58 -11.86 13.38
C HIS A 45 37.50 -11.01 14.00
N LYS A 46 37.88 -9.84 14.52
CA LYS A 46 36.95 -8.92 15.13
C LYS A 46 36.18 -8.14 14.06
N VAL A 47 34.84 -8.16 14.12
CA VAL A 47 33.94 -7.38 13.28
C VAL A 47 33.26 -6.32 14.15
N ASN A 48 33.64 -5.06 13.99
CA ASN A 48 32.99 -3.94 14.66
C ASN A 48 31.70 -3.60 13.91
N VAL A 49 30.60 -3.54 14.64
CA VAL A 49 29.28 -3.27 14.04
C VAL A 49 28.71 -1.96 14.58
N VAL A 50 28.18 -1.15 13.69
CA VAL A 50 27.44 0.08 14.03
C VAL A 50 26.00 -0.08 13.52
N THR A 51 25.03 0.12 14.40
CA THR A 51 23.61 0.11 14.06
C THR A 51 23.11 1.56 13.99
N ARG A 52 22.28 1.86 12.98
CA ARG A 52 21.65 3.19 12.80
C ARG A 52 20.19 3.00 12.44
N SER A 53 19.35 3.99 12.79
CA SER A 53 17.98 4.04 12.31
C SER A 53 17.94 4.40 10.82
N ALA A 54 16.98 3.86 10.07
CA ALA A 54 16.72 4.20 8.68
C ALA A 54 16.24 5.66 8.55
N ALA A 55 15.47 6.16 9.52
CA ALA A 55 15.02 7.54 9.57
C ALA A 55 15.92 8.37 10.51
N ALA A 56 16.29 9.59 10.09
CA ALA A 56 17.16 10.47 10.89
C ALA A 56 16.53 10.91 12.21
N SER A 57 15.21 10.90 12.31
CA SER A 57 14.41 11.26 13.49
C SER A 57 14.01 10.07 14.36
N ALA A 58 14.11 8.83 13.85
CA ALA A 58 13.74 7.64 14.60
C ALA A 58 14.85 7.20 15.55
N SER A 59 14.51 7.05 16.82
CA SER A 59 15.41 6.50 17.83
C SER A 59 15.45 4.99 17.73
N LEU A 60 16.66 4.41 17.84
CA LEU A 60 16.80 2.96 17.96
C LEU A 60 16.14 2.48 19.27
N VAL A 61 15.45 1.35 19.15
CA VAL A 61 14.86 0.65 20.30
C VAL A 61 15.90 -0.31 20.86
N TYR A 62 16.04 -0.40 22.16
CA TYR A 62 16.93 -1.31 22.84
C TYR A 62 16.14 -2.31 23.67
N PRO A 63 16.67 -3.52 23.90
CA PRO A 63 17.97 -4.02 23.46
C PRO A 63 18.00 -4.37 21.97
N ILE A 64 19.20 -4.38 21.37
CA ILE A 64 19.45 -4.82 20.00
C ILE A 64 20.26 -6.12 20.03
N THR A 65 19.80 -7.15 19.38
CA THR A 65 20.54 -8.40 19.15
C THR A 65 21.05 -8.40 17.72
N VAL A 66 22.34 -8.70 17.54
CA VAL A 66 22.95 -8.87 16.21
C VAL A 66 23.46 -10.28 16.08
N ASN A 67 22.96 -10.99 15.09
CA ASN A 67 23.37 -12.34 14.70
C ASN A 67 24.27 -12.29 13.47
N ALA A 68 25.37 -13.02 13.47
CA ALA A 68 26.13 -13.30 12.26
C ALA A 68 25.69 -14.66 11.70
N ILE A 69 25.09 -14.65 10.52
CA ILE A 69 24.52 -15.82 9.88
C ILE A 69 25.44 -16.23 8.72
N SER A 70 25.85 -17.50 8.69
CA SER A 70 26.64 -18.11 7.62
C SER A 70 25.80 -18.27 6.33
N PRO A 71 26.40 -18.53 5.16
CA PRO A 71 25.68 -18.87 3.94
C PRO A 71 24.81 -20.12 4.04
N THR A 72 25.08 -21.00 5.03
CA THR A 72 24.27 -22.18 5.31
C THR A 72 23.08 -21.90 6.23
N GLY A 73 22.95 -20.67 6.73
CA GLY A 73 21.86 -20.25 7.62
C GLY A 73 22.13 -20.42 9.09
N ASP A 74 23.35 -20.88 9.47
CA ASP A 74 23.72 -21.09 10.86
C ASP A 74 24.16 -19.79 11.53
N ILE A 75 23.75 -19.57 12.79
CA ILE A 75 24.25 -18.47 13.61
C ILE A 75 25.64 -18.84 14.12
N VAL A 76 26.66 -18.11 13.66
CA VAL A 76 28.07 -18.36 13.99
C VAL A 76 28.48 -17.58 15.25
N ASP A 77 27.90 -16.39 15.43
CA ASP A 77 28.11 -15.56 16.61
C ASP A 77 26.90 -14.65 16.83
N SER A 78 26.65 -14.25 18.07
CA SER A 78 25.52 -13.39 18.44
C SER A 78 25.90 -12.51 19.61
N GLN A 79 25.60 -11.23 19.50
CA GLN A 79 25.80 -10.28 20.58
C GLN A 79 24.56 -9.43 20.81
N LYS A 80 24.23 -9.17 22.08
CA LYS A 80 23.16 -8.27 22.50
C LYS A 80 23.77 -7.04 23.14
N ILE A 81 23.24 -5.87 22.77
CA ILE A 81 23.56 -4.57 23.41
C ILE A 81 22.29 -4.01 24.04
N GLU A 82 22.45 -3.43 25.24
CA GLU A 82 21.33 -2.92 26.04
C GLU A 82 21.13 -1.42 25.86
N SER A 83 22.14 -0.73 25.34
CA SER A 83 22.10 0.74 25.15
C SER A 83 23.01 1.20 24.02
N SER A 84 22.88 2.46 23.64
CA SER A 84 23.75 3.11 22.65
C SER A 84 25.20 3.28 23.11
N ALA A 85 25.48 3.12 24.39
CA ALA A 85 26.83 3.21 24.93
C ALA A 85 27.62 1.89 24.79
N ASP A 86 26.92 0.78 24.53
CA ASP A 86 27.55 -0.53 24.43
C ASP A 86 28.26 -0.68 23.08
N LYS A 87 29.45 -1.31 23.13
CA LYS A 87 30.19 -1.63 21.91
C LYS A 87 29.76 -2.99 21.37
N LEU A 88 29.46 -3.03 20.09
CA LEU A 88 29.08 -4.24 19.38
C LEU A 88 30.26 -4.73 18.54
N ALA A 89 30.79 -5.90 18.88
CA ALA A 89 31.89 -6.52 18.16
C ALA A 89 31.75 -8.04 18.15
N LEU A 90 31.53 -8.59 16.96
CA LEU A 90 31.44 -10.04 16.75
C LEU A 90 32.83 -10.63 16.47
N SER A 91 33.01 -11.91 16.82
CA SER A 91 34.22 -12.65 16.57
C SER A 91 33.94 -13.77 15.55
N LEU A 92 34.39 -13.58 14.30
CA LEU A 92 34.02 -14.45 13.18
C LEU A 92 35.25 -15.06 12.51
N PRO A 93 35.20 -16.35 12.09
CA PRO A 93 36.17 -16.92 11.17
C PRO A 93 36.20 -16.18 9.83
N GLU A 94 37.21 -16.44 9.00
CA GLU A 94 37.21 -16.00 7.62
C GLU A 94 36.01 -16.60 6.88
N GLY A 95 35.34 -15.76 6.09
CA GLY A 95 34.14 -16.16 5.34
C GLY A 95 33.20 -15.03 5.00
N ASP A 96 32.11 -15.39 4.35
CA ASP A 96 31.01 -14.46 4.01
C ASP A 96 29.87 -14.68 5.03
N TYR A 97 29.29 -13.57 5.52
CA TYR A 97 28.22 -13.58 6.52
C TYR A 97 27.16 -12.56 6.20
N THR A 98 25.93 -12.82 6.66
CA THR A 98 24.89 -11.81 6.78
C THR A 98 24.76 -11.46 8.26
N LEU A 99 25.01 -10.17 8.58
CA LEU A 99 24.73 -9.65 9.91
C LEU A 99 23.27 -9.18 9.96
N VAL A 100 22.53 -9.67 10.94
CA VAL A 100 21.11 -9.38 11.13
C VAL A 100 20.92 -8.75 12.50
N ALA A 101 20.50 -7.49 12.54
CA ALA A 101 20.14 -6.78 13.77
C ALA A 101 18.63 -6.84 13.99
N THR A 102 18.21 -7.10 15.22
CA THR A 102 16.79 -7.07 15.64
C THR A 102 16.68 -6.34 16.98
N ALA A 103 15.78 -5.37 17.04
CA ALA A 103 15.38 -4.66 18.26
C ALA A 103 13.89 -4.90 18.52
N GLY A 104 13.52 -5.07 19.80
CA GLY A 104 12.15 -5.44 20.18
C GLY A 104 11.87 -6.92 20.04
N GLY A 105 10.58 -7.31 20.18
CA GLY A 105 10.13 -8.70 20.10
C GLY A 105 10.06 -9.24 18.67
N ARG A 106 10.48 -10.47 18.45
CA ARG A 106 10.32 -11.16 17.15
C ARG A 106 8.96 -11.81 16.98
N SER A 107 8.22 -12.01 18.03
CA SER A 107 6.83 -12.46 18.06
C SER A 107 6.12 -11.84 19.26
N PHE A 108 4.81 -11.79 19.20
CA PHE A 108 3.99 -11.20 20.26
C PHE A 108 2.99 -12.25 20.77
N PRO A 109 2.95 -12.53 22.10
CA PRO A 109 2.06 -13.54 22.67
C PRO A 109 0.58 -13.34 22.31
N ASP A 110 0.12 -12.08 22.31
CA ASP A 110 -1.27 -11.71 21.98
C ASP A 110 -1.40 -11.17 20.53
N GLY A 111 -0.35 -11.33 19.71
CA GLY A 111 -0.26 -10.85 18.35
C GLY A 111 0.06 -9.36 18.22
N TYR A 112 0.19 -8.62 19.31
CA TYR A 112 0.54 -7.19 19.32
C TYR A 112 1.53 -6.82 20.41
N SER A 113 2.13 -5.63 20.30
CA SER A 113 3.06 -5.05 21.27
C SER A 113 2.76 -3.56 21.46
N THR A 114 3.13 -3.00 22.61
CA THR A 114 3.16 -1.55 22.85
C THR A 114 4.49 -0.90 22.44
N HIS A 115 5.46 -1.69 21.99
CA HIS A 115 6.76 -1.23 21.54
C HIS A 115 7.04 -1.74 20.13
N PRO A 116 7.65 -0.92 19.25
CA PRO A 116 7.94 -1.33 17.89
C PRO A 116 9.06 -2.37 17.83
N THR A 117 9.05 -3.17 16.78
CA THR A 117 10.17 -4.03 16.38
C THR A 117 10.88 -3.42 15.19
N MET A 118 12.22 -3.36 15.25
CA MET A 118 13.07 -2.89 14.16
C MET A 118 14.01 -3.99 13.72
N THR A 119 14.31 -4.05 12.42
CA THR A 119 15.29 -5.01 11.86
C THR A 119 16.19 -4.32 10.84
N GLY A 120 17.37 -4.89 10.63
CA GLY A 120 18.29 -4.46 9.59
C GLY A 120 19.25 -5.59 9.23
N LYS A 121 19.72 -5.58 7.98
CA LYS A 121 20.66 -6.62 7.47
C LYS A 121 21.80 -5.94 6.71
N THR A 122 22.99 -6.53 6.79
CA THR A 122 24.12 -6.16 5.96
C THR A 122 25.00 -7.39 5.68
N ALA A 123 25.52 -7.50 4.47
CA ALA A 123 26.49 -8.53 4.14
C ALA A 123 27.88 -8.08 4.55
N VAL A 124 28.69 -8.99 5.07
CA VAL A 124 30.09 -8.74 5.42
C VAL A 124 30.97 -9.92 4.99
N ARG A 125 32.16 -9.58 4.49
CA ARG A 125 33.21 -10.56 4.20
C ARG A 125 34.36 -10.38 5.18
N VAL A 126 34.70 -11.44 5.89
CA VAL A 126 35.82 -11.47 6.84
C VAL A 126 37.00 -12.12 6.15
N SER A 127 38.11 -11.39 6.02
CA SER A 127 39.33 -11.88 5.37
C SER A 127 40.58 -11.27 6.05
N GLY A 128 41.13 -11.95 7.03
CA GLY A 128 42.49 -11.71 7.59
C GLY A 128 42.72 -10.37 8.32
N SER A 129 41.74 -9.47 8.41
CA SER A 129 41.87 -8.19 9.12
C SER A 129 40.58 -7.81 9.81
N ALA A 130 40.64 -6.81 10.72
CA ALA A 130 39.45 -6.27 11.37
C ALA A 130 38.51 -5.61 10.32
N VAL A 131 37.22 -5.89 10.42
CA VAL A 131 36.18 -5.41 9.49
C VAL A 131 35.21 -4.53 10.24
N SER A 132 34.73 -3.47 9.60
CA SER A 132 33.63 -2.64 10.12
C SER A 132 32.39 -2.84 9.29
N ALA A 133 31.27 -3.06 9.93
CA ALA A 133 29.97 -3.22 9.30
C ALA A 133 28.97 -2.15 9.80
N ASN A 134 28.12 -1.67 8.89
CA ASN A 134 27.07 -0.70 9.21
C ASN A 134 25.71 -1.36 8.89
N ILE A 135 24.81 -1.38 9.88
CA ILE A 135 23.47 -1.94 9.72
C ILE A 135 22.46 -0.81 9.87
N ILE A 136 21.66 -0.58 8.84
CA ILE A 136 20.54 0.36 8.85
C ILE A 136 19.29 -0.39 9.28
N MET A 137 18.64 0.04 10.35
CA MET A 137 17.47 -0.60 10.93
C MET A 137 16.19 0.18 10.57
N GLY A 138 15.19 -0.52 10.09
CA GLY A 138 13.84 -0.02 9.82
C GLY A 138 12.77 -0.74 10.64
N TYR A 139 11.57 -0.18 10.70
CA TYR A 139 10.45 -0.83 11.38
C TYR A 139 9.99 -2.08 10.64
N ALA A 140 9.89 -3.19 11.37
CA ALA A 140 9.41 -4.48 10.87
C ALA A 140 7.95 -4.76 11.23
N VAL A 141 7.24 -3.78 11.75
CA VAL A 141 5.86 -3.88 12.23
C VAL A 141 5.02 -2.77 11.62
N SER A 142 3.70 -2.98 11.62
CA SER A 142 2.71 -1.93 11.34
C SER A 142 2.35 -1.25 12.67
N ARG A 143 2.18 0.05 12.66
CA ARG A 143 1.66 0.80 13.80
C ARG A 143 0.14 0.95 13.63
N LEU A 144 -0.61 0.74 14.71
CA LEU A 144 -2.07 0.87 14.72
C LEU A 144 -2.54 1.81 15.83
N ASP A 145 -3.49 2.67 15.48
CA ASP A 145 -4.26 3.51 16.38
C ASP A 145 -5.75 3.31 16.00
N ILE A 146 -6.52 2.55 16.77
CA ILE A 146 -7.93 2.25 16.49
C ILE A 146 -8.82 2.92 17.52
N SER A 147 -9.87 3.60 17.07
CA SER A 147 -10.88 4.23 17.91
C SER A 147 -12.30 3.86 17.47
N LEU A 148 -13.19 3.59 18.43
CA LEU A 148 -14.59 3.24 18.18
C LEU A 148 -15.49 4.23 18.94
N ALA A 149 -16.35 4.94 18.21
CA ALA A 149 -17.33 5.87 18.74
C ALA A 149 -18.77 5.29 18.65
N GLY A 150 -19.71 5.88 19.36
CA GLY A 150 -21.14 5.55 19.24
C GLY A 150 -21.55 4.24 19.90
N LEU A 151 -20.64 3.49 20.54
CA LEU A 151 -21.00 2.25 21.21
C LEU A 151 -22.02 2.49 22.33
N PRO A 152 -23.09 1.65 22.43
CA PRO A 152 -24.10 1.75 23.49
C PRO A 152 -23.47 1.76 24.88
N SER A 153 -24.10 2.45 25.82
CA SER A 153 -23.62 2.53 27.21
C SER A 153 -23.57 1.18 27.94
N ALA A 154 -24.36 0.20 27.48
CA ALA A 154 -24.40 -1.16 28.01
C ALA A 154 -23.18 -2.01 27.59
N VAL A 155 -22.31 -1.52 26.69
CA VAL A 155 -21.09 -2.23 26.30
C VAL A 155 -20.09 -2.19 27.45
N THR A 156 -19.67 -3.37 27.90
CA THR A 156 -18.72 -3.56 29.00
C THR A 156 -17.30 -3.85 28.55
N ALA A 157 -17.15 -4.42 27.35
CA ALA A 157 -15.84 -4.67 26.73
C ALA A 157 -15.92 -4.59 25.20
N ALA A 158 -14.84 -4.16 24.59
CA ALA A 158 -14.67 -4.19 23.14
C ALA A 158 -13.25 -4.67 22.80
N THR A 159 -13.13 -5.49 21.78
CA THR A 159 -11.85 -5.97 21.25
C THR A 159 -11.83 -5.86 19.73
N VAL A 160 -10.63 -5.71 19.17
CA VAL A 160 -10.40 -5.81 17.72
C VAL A 160 -9.46 -6.96 17.46
N THR A 161 -9.86 -7.87 16.59
CA THR A 161 -9.01 -8.97 16.10
C THR A 161 -8.65 -8.69 14.64
N LEU A 162 -7.36 -8.80 14.32
CA LEU A 162 -6.80 -8.63 12.97
C LEU A 162 -6.19 -9.94 12.50
N ALA A 163 -6.60 -10.43 11.34
CA ALA A 163 -6.11 -11.65 10.71
C ALA A 163 -6.30 -11.63 9.19
N PRO A 164 -5.46 -12.34 8.40
CA PRO A 164 -4.25 -13.00 8.82
C PRO A 164 -3.04 -12.05 8.91
N LEU A 165 -2.20 -12.24 9.91
CA LEU A 165 -0.94 -11.55 10.07
C LEU A 165 0.21 -12.56 9.99
N HIS A 166 1.44 -12.09 9.83
CA HIS A 166 2.60 -12.94 10.09
C HIS A 166 2.70 -13.28 11.57
N GLY A 167 3.11 -14.52 11.89
CA GLY A 167 3.25 -14.98 13.28
C GLY A 167 4.47 -14.38 13.99
N GLY A 168 5.47 -13.93 13.23
CA GLY A 168 6.68 -13.34 13.77
C GLY A 168 7.82 -13.27 12.77
N LEU A 169 9.03 -13.06 13.29
CA LEU A 169 10.28 -13.00 12.56
C LEU A 169 11.21 -14.16 12.92
N THR A 170 11.88 -14.72 11.93
CA THR A 170 12.96 -15.67 12.11
C THR A 170 14.22 -15.00 12.67
N GLU A 171 15.26 -15.78 13.01
CA GLU A 171 16.58 -15.26 13.38
C GLU A 171 17.24 -14.46 12.25
N ALA A 172 16.88 -14.77 11.01
CA ALA A 172 17.31 -14.04 9.82
C ALA A 172 16.45 -12.81 9.54
N ALA A 173 15.56 -12.39 10.46
CA ALA A 173 14.61 -11.30 10.32
C ALA A 173 13.75 -11.41 9.04
N GLU A 174 13.21 -12.59 8.80
CA GLU A 174 12.24 -12.87 7.74
C GLU A 174 10.89 -13.19 8.37
N TYR A 175 9.82 -12.70 7.75
CA TYR A 175 8.48 -12.99 8.24
C TYR A 175 8.16 -14.46 8.15
N SER A 176 7.54 -15.02 9.19
CA SER A 176 7.26 -16.45 9.28
C SER A 176 5.95 -16.73 10.00
N GLY A 177 5.36 -17.86 9.65
CA GLY A 177 4.10 -18.32 10.25
C GLY A 177 2.90 -17.43 9.90
N GLU A 178 1.73 -17.93 10.25
CA GLU A 178 0.48 -17.13 10.25
C GLU A 178 0.06 -16.89 11.70
N GLY A 179 -0.51 -15.70 11.94
CA GLY A 179 -0.95 -15.27 13.26
C GLY A 179 -2.15 -14.35 13.17
N GLN A 180 -2.56 -13.90 14.32
CA GLN A 180 -3.59 -12.88 14.50
C GLN A 180 -3.24 -12.01 15.70
N ALA A 181 -3.78 -10.80 15.75
CA ALA A 181 -3.70 -9.93 16.91
C ALA A 181 -5.11 -9.73 17.48
N THR A 182 -5.27 -9.90 18.81
CA THR A 182 -6.52 -9.57 19.50
C THR A 182 -6.24 -8.48 20.52
N ILE A 183 -6.70 -7.27 20.22
CA ILE A 183 -6.33 -6.04 20.90
C ILE A 183 -7.55 -5.55 21.69
N PRO A 184 -7.48 -5.47 23.04
CA PRO A 184 -8.54 -4.88 23.81
C PRO A 184 -8.59 -3.36 23.64
N LEU A 185 -9.80 -2.79 23.64
CA LEU A 185 -9.99 -1.36 23.68
C LEU A 185 -10.34 -0.90 25.10
N SER A 186 -9.87 0.29 25.43
CA SER A 186 -10.18 0.98 26.68
C SER A 186 -11.15 2.13 26.42
N ARG A 187 -12.19 2.29 27.24
CA ARG A 187 -13.14 3.39 27.13
C ARG A 187 -12.59 4.65 27.74
N GLY A 188 -12.50 5.73 26.95
CA GLY A 188 -12.14 7.06 27.41
C GLY A 188 -13.27 7.76 28.17
N ALA A 189 -12.96 8.88 28.82
CA ALA A 189 -13.93 9.71 29.52
C ALA A 189 -14.96 10.36 28.59
N ASP A 190 -14.60 10.52 27.32
CA ASP A 190 -15.43 11.00 26.20
C ASP A 190 -16.38 9.94 25.64
N GLY A 191 -16.29 8.70 26.13
CA GLY A 191 -17.08 7.57 25.67
C GLY A 191 -16.49 6.84 24.47
N ILE A 192 -15.38 7.33 23.90
CA ILE A 192 -14.68 6.68 22.78
C ILE A 192 -13.85 5.51 23.32
N TRP A 193 -13.91 4.38 22.61
CA TRP A 193 -13.09 3.21 22.90
C TRP A 193 -11.85 3.23 22.01
N THR A 194 -10.66 3.03 22.58
CA THR A 194 -9.40 3.11 21.84
C THR A 194 -8.41 2.01 22.23
N THR A 195 -7.63 1.55 21.27
CA THR A 195 -6.49 0.66 21.53
C THR A 195 -5.29 1.40 22.13
N GLY A 196 -5.23 2.75 21.98
CA GLY A 196 -3.97 3.47 22.03
C GLY A 196 -3.05 3.03 20.87
N THR A 197 -1.80 3.48 20.89
CA THR A 197 -0.82 3.05 19.88
C THR A 197 -0.34 1.64 20.19
N VAL A 198 -0.53 0.72 19.24
CA VAL A 198 -0.02 -0.65 19.26
C VAL A 198 0.69 -1.02 17.98
N TYR A 199 1.48 -2.08 18.02
CA TYR A 199 2.28 -2.57 16.89
C TYR A 199 1.94 -4.04 16.64
N VAL A 200 1.74 -4.40 15.38
CA VAL A 200 1.43 -5.75 14.93
C VAL A 200 2.37 -6.17 13.80
N MET A 201 2.55 -7.46 13.59
CA MET A 201 3.23 -7.94 12.40
C MET A 201 2.41 -7.58 11.16
N PRO A 202 3.05 -7.35 9.99
CA PRO A 202 2.35 -7.10 8.74
C PRO A 202 1.44 -8.26 8.36
N SER A 203 0.51 -8.01 7.45
CA SER A 203 -0.36 -9.05 6.91
C SER A 203 0.43 -10.11 6.16
N SER A 204 0.04 -11.37 6.37
CA SER A 204 0.63 -12.51 5.65
C SER A 204 -0.02 -12.73 4.27
N LYS A 205 -1.11 -12.02 3.98
CA LYS A 205 -1.85 -12.02 2.71
C LYS A 205 -2.16 -10.60 2.27
N ALA A 206 -2.67 -10.46 1.05
CA ALA A 206 -3.03 -9.17 0.49
C ALA A 206 -4.23 -8.50 1.18
N GLU A 207 -4.98 -9.24 1.97
CA GLU A 207 -6.15 -8.75 2.70
C GLU A 207 -5.98 -9.02 4.20
N THR A 208 -6.47 -8.10 5.03
CA THR A 208 -6.61 -8.29 6.49
C THR A 208 -8.06 -8.10 6.88
N VAL A 209 -8.61 -9.06 7.59
CA VAL A 209 -9.94 -8.92 8.20
C VAL A 209 -9.76 -8.35 9.61
N MET A 210 -10.45 -7.25 9.86
CA MET A 210 -10.62 -6.67 11.19
C MET A 210 -11.98 -7.11 11.74
N THR A 211 -11.99 -7.80 12.87
CA THR A 211 -13.21 -8.19 13.56
C THR A 211 -13.35 -7.38 14.85
N VAL A 212 -14.38 -6.54 14.92
CA VAL A 212 -14.77 -5.83 16.13
C VAL A 212 -15.71 -6.73 16.93
N THR A 213 -15.34 -7.07 18.17
CA THR A 213 -16.19 -7.84 19.09
C THR A 213 -16.58 -6.96 20.25
N ILE A 214 -17.88 -6.81 20.49
CA ILE A 214 -18.44 -6.08 21.64
C ILE A 214 -19.15 -7.04 22.60
N SER A 215 -18.98 -6.81 23.90
CA SER A 215 -19.64 -7.56 24.95
C SER A 215 -20.56 -6.63 25.76
N ARG A 216 -21.74 -7.12 26.12
CA ARG A 216 -22.70 -6.46 27.00
C ARG A 216 -22.98 -7.36 28.21
N GLU A 217 -23.36 -6.75 29.30
CA GLU A 217 -23.69 -7.52 30.50
C GLU A 217 -24.89 -8.45 30.25
N GLY A 218 -24.72 -9.74 30.55
CA GLY A 218 -25.79 -10.74 30.40
C GLY A 218 -26.11 -11.18 28.98
N GLU A 219 -25.39 -10.67 27.95
CA GLU A 219 -25.58 -11.03 26.58
C GLU A 219 -24.34 -11.79 26.00
N ALA A 220 -24.55 -12.57 24.94
CA ALA A 220 -23.45 -13.14 24.20
C ALA A 220 -22.68 -12.03 23.45
N ALA A 221 -21.37 -12.17 23.39
CA ALA A 221 -20.55 -11.24 22.61
C ALA A 221 -20.93 -11.25 21.12
N THR A 222 -21.01 -10.07 20.53
CA THR A 222 -21.35 -9.90 19.11
C THR A 222 -20.11 -9.46 18.34
N ALA A 223 -19.84 -10.12 17.21
CA ALA A 223 -18.68 -9.86 16.35
C ALA A 223 -19.13 -9.28 15.00
N TYR A 224 -18.41 -8.28 14.52
CA TYR A 224 -18.61 -7.59 13.24
C TYR A 224 -17.30 -7.64 12.45
N GLY A 225 -17.31 -8.31 11.30
CA GLY A 225 -16.15 -8.46 10.43
C GLY A 225 -16.06 -7.33 9.41
N ILE A 226 -14.87 -6.80 9.22
CA ILE A 226 -14.57 -5.73 8.28
C ILE A 226 -13.30 -6.15 7.52
N ALA A 227 -13.34 -6.21 6.18
CA ALA A 227 -12.19 -6.55 5.37
C ALA A 227 -11.41 -5.29 4.97
N TYR A 228 -10.09 -5.31 5.19
CA TYR A 228 -9.16 -4.33 4.65
C TYR A 228 -8.35 -4.98 3.53
N HIS A 229 -8.64 -4.60 2.29
CA HIS A 229 -8.20 -5.33 1.10
C HIS A 229 -6.74 -5.18 0.73
N GLU A 230 -6.03 -4.20 1.31
CA GLU A 230 -4.61 -3.99 0.99
C GLU A 230 -3.64 -4.71 1.92
N GLY A 231 -4.12 -5.25 3.02
CA GLY A 231 -3.28 -5.79 4.08
C GLY A 231 -2.41 -4.72 4.79
N LEU A 232 -1.94 -5.05 5.98
CA LEU A 232 -1.07 -4.18 6.77
C LEU A 232 0.39 -4.34 6.31
N LYS A 233 1.08 -3.23 6.06
CA LYS A 233 2.47 -3.19 5.58
C LYS A 233 3.41 -2.77 6.74
N ALA A 234 4.64 -3.26 6.73
CA ALA A 234 5.67 -2.83 7.68
C ALA A 234 6.00 -1.35 7.50
N ALA A 235 6.40 -0.69 8.58
CA ALA A 235 6.75 0.73 8.63
C ALA A 235 5.59 1.69 8.27
N VAL A 236 4.35 1.21 8.16
CA VAL A 236 3.18 2.04 7.85
C VAL A 236 2.33 2.20 9.11
N PRO A 237 2.00 3.45 9.51
CA PRO A 237 1.03 3.73 10.56
C PRO A 237 -0.39 3.72 9.98
N TYR A 238 -1.30 3.04 10.67
CA TYR A 238 -2.72 2.95 10.34
C TYR A 238 -3.56 3.56 11.47
N ILE A 239 -4.46 4.46 11.10
CA ILE A 239 -5.40 5.11 12.01
C ILE A 239 -6.80 4.74 11.56
N PHE A 240 -7.48 3.88 12.31
CA PHE A 240 -8.83 3.43 12.02
C PHE A 240 -9.83 4.02 13.01
N LYS A 241 -10.87 4.65 12.48
CA LYS A 241 -11.97 5.23 13.28
C LYS A 241 -13.26 4.50 12.94
N GLY A 242 -13.85 3.82 13.90
CA GLY A 242 -15.12 3.13 13.78
C GLY A 242 -16.25 3.91 14.42
N VAL A 243 -17.40 3.96 13.77
CA VAL A 243 -18.64 4.49 14.33
C VAL A 243 -19.67 3.35 14.39
N PHE A 244 -20.18 3.07 15.59
CA PHE A 244 -21.27 2.12 15.76
C PHE A 244 -22.60 2.79 15.40
N SER A 245 -23.38 2.14 14.55
CA SER A 245 -24.71 2.57 14.15
C SER A 245 -25.71 1.44 14.35
N ASP A 246 -26.87 1.75 14.90
CA ASP A 246 -28.00 0.82 14.97
C ASP A 246 -28.90 0.91 13.72
N ASP A 247 -28.68 1.87 12.83
CA ASP A 247 -29.48 2.11 11.64
C ASP A 247 -28.96 1.36 10.41
N GLU A 248 -29.91 0.81 9.63
CA GLU A 248 -29.63 -0.02 8.43
C GLU A 248 -29.05 0.77 7.23
N ASN A 249 -28.89 2.09 7.35
CA ASN A 249 -28.58 2.98 6.21
C ASN A 249 -27.31 3.83 6.32
N ASP A 250 -26.51 3.72 7.37
CA ASP A 250 -25.30 4.52 7.48
C ASP A 250 -24.14 3.87 6.72
N GLY A 251 -23.74 4.55 5.64
CA GLY A 251 -22.61 4.19 4.80
C GLY A 251 -21.25 4.52 5.44
N ILE A 252 -20.22 3.90 4.90
CA ILE A 252 -18.82 3.99 5.34
C ILE A 252 -18.14 5.17 4.69
N GLU A 253 -17.29 5.82 5.46
CA GLU A 253 -16.41 6.86 4.95
C GLU A 253 -14.95 6.51 5.25
N ILE A 254 -14.11 6.37 4.20
CA ILE A 254 -12.65 6.19 4.31
C ILE A 254 -12.00 7.49 3.90
N THR A 255 -11.14 8.05 4.73
CA THR A 255 -10.48 9.31 4.42
C THR A 255 -9.00 9.34 4.78
N GLY A 256 -8.19 9.76 3.82
CA GLY A 256 -6.95 10.52 3.94
C GLY A 256 -5.71 9.84 4.48
N SER A 257 -4.56 10.19 3.93
CA SER A 257 -3.25 9.83 4.44
C SER A 257 -2.59 11.01 5.16
N LEU A 258 -2.03 10.77 6.36
CA LEU A 258 -1.18 11.72 7.07
C LEU A 258 0.27 11.26 7.04
N SER A 259 1.22 12.17 6.85
CA SER A 259 2.64 11.86 6.89
C SER A 259 3.16 11.90 8.32
N CYS A 260 3.87 10.85 8.73
CA CYS A 260 4.65 10.78 9.97
C CYS A 260 6.14 10.95 9.65
N THR A 261 6.88 11.65 10.51
CA THR A 261 8.32 11.93 10.31
C THR A 261 9.20 10.69 10.47
N ASP A 262 8.76 9.67 11.20
CA ASP A 262 9.53 8.47 11.57
C ASP A 262 9.05 7.19 10.87
N TRP A 263 7.93 7.27 10.20
CA TRP A 263 7.25 6.16 9.54
C TRP A 263 6.88 6.60 8.13
N ASP A 264 6.50 5.67 7.28
CA ASP A 264 5.87 6.00 6.00
C ASP A 264 4.57 6.79 6.21
N ASN A 265 3.92 7.24 5.14
CA ASN A 265 2.65 7.97 5.24
C ASN A 265 1.62 7.15 6.01
N ALA A 266 0.89 7.81 6.93
CA ALA A 266 -0.19 7.18 7.66
C ALA A 266 -1.37 6.87 6.73
N VAL A 267 -1.98 5.72 6.92
CA VAL A 267 -3.26 5.35 6.31
C VAL A 267 -4.35 5.55 7.36
N GLU A 268 -5.31 6.42 7.06
CA GLU A 268 -6.49 6.65 7.89
C GLU A 268 -7.71 5.97 7.27
N GLY A 269 -8.53 5.33 8.09
CA GLY A 269 -9.78 4.72 7.69
C GLY A 269 -10.88 4.99 8.70
N GLU A 270 -12.05 5.39 8.22
CA GLU A 270 -13.28 5.47 9.01
C GLU A 270 -14.23 4.36 8.55
N PHE A 271 -14.91 3.73 9.49
CA PHE A 271 -15.83 2.65 9.20
C PHE A 271 -17.04 2.70 10.13
N SER A 272 -18.19 2.24 9.62
CA SER A 272 -19.39 2.01 10.41
C SER A 272 -19.58 0.52 10.68
N PHE A 273 -20.09 0.16 11.85
CA PHE A 273 -20.38 -1.20 12.23
C PHE A 273 -21.61 -1.27 13.14
N GLY A 274 -22.33 -2.40 13.14
CA GLY A 274 -23.56 -2.59 13.87
C GLY A 274 -24.41 -3.70 13.26
N PRO A 275 -25.65 -3.94 13.73
CA PRO A 275 -26.50 -5.05 13.29
C PRO A 275 -26.74 -5.10 11.77
N SER A 276 -26.68 -3.96 11.09
CA SER A 276 -26.83 -3.85 9.64
C SER A 276 -25.58 -3.36 8.90
N GLY A 277 -24.56 -2.93 9.63
CA GLY A 277 -23.37 -2.26 9.07
C GLY A 277 -22.13 -3.15 8.96
N SER A 278 -22.26 -4.46 9.03
CA SER A 278 -21.12 -5.39 9.14
C SER A 278 -20.33 -5.61 7.86
N ASN A 279 -20.42 -4.73 6.88
CA ASN A 279 -19.85 -5.02 5.55
C ASN A 279 -19.05 -3.91 4.97
N ALA A 280 -18.12 -3.30 5.68
CA ALA A 280 -17.55 -2.34 4.82
C ALA A 280 -16.20 -1.76 5.22
N PHE A 281 -15.19 -2.44 4.92
CA PHE A 281 -14.07 -1.92 4.15
C PHE A 281 -14.22 -2.51 2.76
N GLY A 282 -14.76 -1.74 1.79
CA GLY A 282 -14.73 -1.98 0.38
C GLY A 282 -14.76 -3.42 -0.14
N GLY A 283 -15.75 -4.22 0.23
CA GLY A 283 -15.93 -5.57 -0.26
C GLY A 283 -17.37 -5.83 -0.64
N SER A 284 -17.72 -5.62 -1.90
CA SER A 284 -19.01 -5.97 -2.48
C SER A 284 -19.12 -7.49 -2.62
N THR A 285 -20.00 -8.11 -1.84
CA THR A 285 -20.63 -9.36 -2.25
C THR A 285 -22.06 -9.07 -2.67
N GLY A 286 -22.26 -8.90 -3.96
CA GLY A 286 -23.57 -9.04 -4.60
C GLY A 286 -24.46 -7.81 -4.60
N GLY A 287 -24.36 -6.98 -5.64
CA GLY A 287 -25.47 -6.24 -6.20
C GLY A 287 -25.92 -4.99 -5.44
N SER A 288 -25.14 -3.95 -5.45
CA SER A 288 -25.53 -2.55 -5.58
C SER A 288 -24.27 -1.68 -5.56
N SER A 289 -24.11 -0.90 -6.58
CA SER A 289 -23.13 0.15 -6.88
C SER A 289 -22.49 0.85 -5.66
N ASP A 290 -21.45 0.30 -5.05
CA ASP A 290 -20.53 1.09 -4.24
C ASP A 290 -19.43 1.64 -5.16
N ALA A 291 -19.70 2.85 -5.69
CA ALA A 291 -18.67 3.67 -6.30
C ALA A 291 -17.65 4.03 -5.22
N GLY A 292 -16.37 3.69 -5.42
CA GLY A 292 -15.30 4.12 -4.52
C GLY A 292 -15.37 5.63 -4.33
N ILE A 293 -15.30 6.12 -3.08
CA ILE A 293 -15.34 7.57 -2.78
C ILE A 293 -13.93 8.14 -2.92
N ILE A 294 -13.79 9.20 -3.72
CA ILE A 294 -12.53 9.93 -3.90
C ILE A 294 -12.72 11.36 -3.39
N ASN A 295 -11.97 11.73 -2.36
CA ASN A 295 -12.01 13.10 -1.84
C ASN A 295 -11.11 14.01 -2.66
N VAL A 296 -11.62 15.18 -3.02
CA VAL A 296 -10.94 16.17 -3.85
C VAL A 296 -11.09 17.57 -3.29
N GLY A 297 -10.11 18.44 -3.52
CA GLY A 297 -10.20 19.86 -3.15
C GLY A 297 -11.16 20.65 -4.03
N ALA A 298 -11.43 20.17 -5.25
CA ALA A 298 -12.40 20.71 -6.18
C ALA A 298 -12.96 19.57 -7.03
N MET A 299 -14.25 19.66 -7.40
CA MET A 299 -14.88 18.66 -8.26
C MET A 299 -14.13 18.62 -9.61
N PRO A 300 -13.62 17.43 -10.04
CA PRO A 300 -13.00 17.32 -11.34
C PRO A 300 -14.04 17.42 -12.46
N GLU A 301 -13.58 17.79 -13.63
CA GLU A 301 -14.40 17.78 -14.84
C GLU A 301 -14.11 16.54 -15.68
N ALA A 302 -15.08 16.15 -16.52
CA ALA A 302 -14.87 15.07 -17.47
C ALA A 302 -13.74 15.44 -18.46
N GLY A 303 -12.73 14.60 -18.56
CA GLY A 303 -11.50 14.81 -19.31
C GLY A 303 -10.28 15.11 -18.44
N ASP A 304 -10.49 15.44 -17.17
CA ASP A 304 -9.38 15.65 -16.22
C ASP A 304 -8.64 14.35 -15.92
N ILE A 305 -7.38 14.52 -15.55
CA ILE A 305 -6.58 13.47 -14.92
C ILE A 305 -6.49 13.81 -13.44
N CYS A 306 -7.27 13.11 -12.64
CA CYS A 306 -7.36 13.33 -11.20
C CYS A 306 -6.77 12.13 -10.46
N GLY A 307 -5.76 12.35 -9.63
CA GLY A 307 -5.09 11.28 -8.89
C GLY A 307 -4.45 10.19 -9.78
N GLY A 308 -4.02 10.54 -11.00
CA GLY A 308 -3.47 9.59 -11.97
C GLY A 308 -4.51 8.90 -12.86
N HIS A 309 -5.82 9.08 -12.61
CA HIS A 309 -6.90 8.42 -13.34
C HIS A 309 -7.61 9.37 -14.31
N ILE A 310 -8.13 8.80 -15.40
CA ILE A 310 -8.91 9.55 -16.40
C ILE A 310 -10.36 9.63 -15.95
N VAL A 311 -10.86 10.83 -15.65
CA VAL A 311 -12.26 11.08 -15.34
C VAL A 311 -13.05 11.08 -16.65
N ALA A 312 -13.61 9.94 -17.04
CA ALA A 312 -14.33 9.83 -18.31
C ALA A 312 -15.69 10.55 -18.27
N MET A 313 -16.38 10.46 -17.15
CA MET A 313 -17.66 11.17 -16.90
C MET A 313 -17.74 11.52 -15.40
N VAL A 314 -18.41 12.62 -15.10
CA VAL A 314 -18.78 13.01 -13.73
C VAL A 314 -20.09 13.79 -13.78
N ASP A 315 -20.97 13.55 -12.81
CA ASP A 315 -22.23 14.31 -12.64
C ASP A 315 -22.11 15.37 -11.53
N ASN A 316 -23.17 16.12 -11.32
CA ASN A 316 -23.19 17.19 -10.32
C ASN A 316 -23.19 16.67 -8.87
N ASP A 317 -23.52 15.42 -8.66
CA ASP A 317 -23.53 14.74 -7.36
C ASP A 317 -22.18 14.06 -7.06
N GLY A 318 -21.22 14.20 -7.98
CA GLY A 318 -19.88 13.64 -7.89
C GLY A 318 -19.76 12.18 -8.33
N ASN A 319 -20.85 11.53 -8.79
CA ASN A 319 -20.75 10.20 -9.34
C ASN A 319 -19.98 10.24 -10.65
N ALA A 320 -18.92 9.44 -10.75
CA ALA A 320 -18.01 9.49 -11.87
C ALA A 320 -17.73 8.08 -12.42
N LEU A 321 -17.43 8.04 -13.71
CA LEU A 321 -16.88 6.88 -14.38
C LEU A 321 -15.43 7.21 -14.75
N LEU A 322 -14.50 6.48 -14.16
CA LEU A 322 -13.09 6.52 -14.54
C LEU A 322 -12.86 5.61 -15.74
N MET A 323 -11.81 5.90 -16.50
CA MET A 323 -11.32 5.06 -17.60
C MET A 323 -9.85 4.73 -17.36
N SER A 324 -9.45 3.48 -17.61
CA SER A 324 -8.07 3.02 -17.41
C SER A 324 -7.08 3.80 -18.26
N THR A 325 -5.90 4.09 -17.71
CA THR A 325 -4.80 4.73 -18.45
C THR A 325 -4.17 3.78 -19.46
N THR A 326 -4.34 2.47 -19.26
CA THR A 326 -3.87 1.43 -20.18
C THR A 326 -4.94 1.09 -21.20
N GLU A 327 -4.53 0.90 -22.46
CA GLU A 327 -5.34 0.34 -23.54
C GLU A 327 -4.75 -1.01 -23.98
N TRP A 328 -5.57 -2.01 -24.08
CA TRP A 328 -5.20 -3.32 -24.63
C TRP A 328 -5.72 -3.48 -26.05
N ASP A 329 -4.97 -4.15 -26.89
CA ASP A 329 -5.34 -4.49 -28.25
C ASP A 329 -5.25 -5.99 -28.52
N GLY A 330 -5.62 -6.40 -29.73
CA GLY A 330 -5.50 -7.80 -30.16
C GLY A 330 -6.48 -8.77 -29.51
N LEU A 331 -7.50 -8.27 -28.78
CA LEU A 331 -8.46 -9.12 -28.08
C LEU A 331 -9.52 -9.69 -29.03
N THR A 332 -9.93 -10.93 -28.81
CA THR A 332 -11.01 -11.57 -29.54
C THR A 332 -12.33 -11.38 -28.80
N SER A 333 -13.46 -11.30 -29.55
CA SER A 333 -14.78 -11.28 -28.93
C SER A 333 -15.13 -12.64 -28.32
N ALA A 334 -16.02 -12.64 -27.32
CA ALA A 334 -16.53 -13.87 -26.68
C ALA A 334 -17.20 -14.87 -27.64
N TYR A 335 -17.50 -14.46 -28.88
CA TYR A 335 -17.98 -15.38 -29.94
C TYR A 335 -16.85 -16.19 -30.56
N ASN A 336 -15.60 -15.91 -30.24
CA ASN A 336 -14.50 -16.70 -30.76
C ASN A 336 -14.09 -17.73 -29.71
N GLU A 337 -14.33 -19.00 -30.03
CA GLU A 337 -14.14 -20.16 -29.14
C GLU A 337 -12.70 -20.36 -28.64
N THR A 338 -11.72 -19.58 -29.13
CA THR A 338 -10.31 -19.80 -28.82
C THR A 338 -9.89 -19.24 -27.48
N ASP A 339 -10.44 -18.15 -26.98
CA ASP A 339 -10.27 -17.65 -25.59
C ASP A 339 -11.26 -16.50 -25.24
N PRO A 340 -12.52 -16.82 -24.91
CA PRO A 340 -13.55 -15.81 -24.66
C PRO A 340 -13.32 -15.00 -23.40
N ASP A 341 -12.44 -15.45 -22.49
CA ASP A 341 -12.30 -14.89 -21.15
C ASP A 341 -11.07 -13.97 -20.98
N VAL A 342 -10.29 -13.69 -22.05
CA VAL A 342 -9.07 -12.85 -21.93
C VAL A 342 -9.41 -11.47 -21.40
N ALA A 343 -10.43 -10.82 -21.94
CA ALA A 343 -10.84 -9.49 -21.48
C ALA A 343 -11.31 -9.50 -20.02
N ALA A 344 -12.06 -10.54 -19.60
CA ALA A 344 -12.50 -10.71 -18.21
C ALA A 344 -11.32 -10.96 -17.26
N ARG A 345 -10.30 -11.74 -17.67
CA ARG A 345 -9.08 -11.95 -16.89
C ARG A 345 -8.26 -10.67 -16.75
N ILE A 346 -8.14 -9.88 -17.83
CA ILE A 346 -7.49 -8.58 -17.78
C ILE A 346 -8.22 -7.69 -16.76
N ALA A 347 -9.53 -7.56 -16.86
CA ALA A 347 -10.33 -6.76 -15.95
C ALA A 347 -10.20 -7.22 -14.49
N GLY A 348 -10.24 -8.52 -14.22
CA GLY A 348 -10.14 -9.09 -12.88
C GLY A 348 -8.75 -8.99 -12.25
N SER A 349 -7.70 -8.80 -13.05
CA SER A 349 -6.33 -8.68 -12.57
C SER A 349 -5.76 -7.25 -12.63
N TYR A 350 -6.47 -6.33 -13.26
CA TYR A 350 -5.98 -4.97 -13.44
C TYR A 350 -6.11 -4.14 -12.16
N GLN A 351 -5.03 -3.46 -11.82
CA GLN A 351 -4.94 -2.48 -10.74
C GLN A 351 -4.25 -1.24 -11.27
N GLU A 352 -4.74 -0.09 -10.89
CA GLU A 352 -4.17 1.21 -11.24
C GLU A 352 -4.22 2.12 -10.01
N ASP A 353 -3.06 2.60 -9.57
CA ASP A 353 -2.88 3.48 -8.40
C ASP A 353 -3.69 3.02 -7.16
N ASP A 354 -3.52 1.73 -6.78
CA ASP A 354 -4.20 1.06 -5.67
C ASP A 354 -5.72 0.86 -5.84
N MET A 355 -6.28 1.18 -7.01
CA MET A 355 -7.67 0.86 -7.34
C MET A 355 -7.80 -0.48 -8.04
N SER A 356 -8.54 -1.39 -7.44
CA SER A 356 -9.01 -2.67 -8.01
C SER A 356 -10.45 -2.54 -8.55
N GLU A 357 -11.05 -3.65 -8.92
CA GLU A 357 -12.45 -3.75 -9.43
C GLU A 357 -12.73 -2.96 -10.70
N TRP A 358 -11.73 -2.84 -11.55
CA TRP A 358 -11.91 -2.37 -12.90
C TRP A 358 -12.70 -3.39 -13.72
N ARG A 359 -13.56 -2.91 -14.60
CA ARG A 359 -14.43 -3.77 -15.38
C ARG A 359 -14.56 -3.29 -16.83
N ILE A 360 -15.03 -4.18 -17.67
CA ILE A 360 -15.39 -3.86 -19.04
C ILE A 360 -16.63 -2.96 -19.01
N PRO A 361 -16.71 -1.87 -19.80
CA PRO A 361 -17.88 -0.98 -19.81
C PRO A 361 -19.13 -1.73 -20.30
N THR A 362 -20.29 -1.47 -19.68
CA THR A 362 -21.57 -1.93 -20.17
C THR A 362 -21.90 -1.26 -21.51
N SER A 363 -22.88 -1.78 -22.25
CA SER A 363 -23.32 -1.16 -23.51
C SER A 363 -23.86 0.24 -23.32
N ASP A 364 -24.54 0.53 -22.20
CA ASP A 364 -25.06 1.87 -21.88
C ASP A 364 -23.93 2.84 -21.51
N GLU A 365 -22.94 2.40 -20.77
CA GLU A 365 -21.75 3.18 -20.48
C GLU A 365 -20.93 3.45 -21.74
N ALA A 366 -20.77 2.45 -22.60
CA ALA A 366 -20.08 2.59 -23.87
C ALA A 366 -20.81 3.61 -24.77
N ALA A 367 -22.14 3.60 -24.81
CA ALA A 367 -22.93 4.59 -25.53
C ALA A 367 -22.74 5.98 -24.96
N SER A 368 -22.69 6.13 -23.64
CA SER A 368 -22.43 7.38 -22.94
C SER A 368 -21.00 7.89 -23.19
N LEU A 369 -20.00 7.02 -23.15
CA LEU A 369 -18.62 7.34 -23.48
C LEU A 369 -18.46 7.79 -24.92
N MET A 370 -19.12 7.12 -25.87
CA MET A 370 -19.15 7.54 -27.29
C MET A 370 -19.80 8.92 -27.47
N SER A 371 -20.91 9.17 -26.76
CA SER A 371 -21.61 10.44 -26.83
C SER A 371 -20.74 11.57 -26.30
N ARG A 372 -19.97 11.34 -25.24
CA ARG A 372 -19.11 12.35 -24.60
C ARG A 372 -17.80 12.56 -25.37
N TRP A 373 -17.16 11.47 -25.78
CA TRP A 373 -15.79 11.46 -26.28
C TRP A 373 -15.66 11.01 -27.75
N GLY A 374 -16.75 10.94 -28.49
CA GLY A 374 -16.70 10.61 -29.91
C GLY A 374 -16.30 11.78 -30.81
N GLY A 375 -15.64 11.47 -31.93
CA GLY A 375 -15.27 12.46 -32.93
C GLY A 375 -14.23 13.47 -32.46
N GLU A 376 -14.48 14.76 -32.60
CA GLU A 376 -13.56 15.84 -32.22
C GLU A 376 -13.22 15.85 -30.72
N GLN A 377 -14.13 15.40 -29.88
CA GLN A 377 -13.87 15.30 -28.44
C GLN A 377 -12.82 14.23 -28.09
N ALA A 378 -12.71 13.18 -28.90
CA ALA A 378 -11.63 12.19 -28.75
C ALA A 378 -10.25 12.78 -29.03
N ASP A 379 -10.15 13.72 -29.97
CA ASP A 379 -8.89 14.42 -30.26
C ASP A 379 -8.48 15.33 -29.07
N VAL A 380 -9.46 16.00 -28.45
CA VAL A 380 -9.22 16.82 -27.25
C VAL A 380 -8.75 15.97 -26.09
N LEU A 381 -9.44 14.85 -25.81
CA LEU A 381 -9.03 13.93 -24.75
C LEU A 381 -7.64 13.32 -25.05
N ASN A 382 -7.38 12.92 -26.29
CA ASN A 382 -6.10 12.36 -26.70
C ASN A 382 -4.94 13.38 -26.54
N ALA A 383 -5.20 14.68 -26.76
CA ALA A 383 -4.21 15.70 -26.50
C ALA A 383 -3.87 15.79 -25.00
N THR A 384 -4.88 15.73 -24.12
CA THR A 384 -4.70 15.70 -22.66
C THR A 384 -3.94 14.45 -22.21
N LEU A 385 -4.34 13.28 -22.70
CA LEU A 385 -3.66 12.01 -22.38
C LEU A 385 -2.20 12.02 -22.81
N THR A 386 -1.93 12.46 -24.03
CA THR A 386 -0.56 12.56 -24.57
C THR A 386 0.29 13.54 -23.76
N ALA A 387 -0.26 14.68 -23.37
CA ALA A 387 0.44 15.67 -22.56
C ALA A 387 0.80 15.11 -21.16
N ALA A 388 -0.02 14.20 -20.64
CA ALA A 388 0.21 13.49 -19.36
C ALA A 388 1.10 12.24 -19.52
N GLY A 389 1.54 11.88 -20.75
CA GLY A 389 2.31 10.68 -20.98
C GLY A 389 1.50 9.38 -20.94
N LEU A 390 0.17 9.47 -21.03
CA LEU A 390 -0.75 8.33 -21.01
C LEU A 390 -1.07 7.86 -22.43
N SER A 391 -1.54 6.62 -22.55
CA SER A 391 -1.95 6.05 -23.85
C SER A 391 -3.18 6.77 -24.39
N PRO A 392 -3.13 7.35 -25.61
CA PRO A 392 -4.29 7.97 -26.24
C PRO A 392 -5.32 6.90 -26.66
N LEU A 393 -6.57 7.32 -26.85
CA LEU A 393 -7.60 6.48 -27.46
C LEU A 393 -7.22 6.20 -28.92
N THR A 394 -7.28 4.94 -29.33
CA THR A 394 -7.10 4.58 -30.73
C THR A 394 -8.39 4.79 -31.49
N LEU A 395 -8.37 5.67 -32.49
CA LEU A 395 -9.55 5.98 -33.29
C LEU A 395 -9.67 5.12 -34.53
N LYS A 396 -8.51 4.74 -35.11
CA LYS A 396 -8.45 3.92 -36.32
C LYS A 396 -7.35 2.86 -36.21
N GLU A 397 -7.59 1.72 -36.82
CA GLU A 397 -6.60 0.66 -36.97
C GLU A 397 -5.54 1.05 -38.00
N GLN A 398 -4.27 0.98 -37.62
CA GLN A 398 -3.15 1.36 -38.48
C GLN A 398 -3.09 0.51 -39.77
N SER A 399 -3.44 -0.78 -39.70
CA SER A 399 -3.32 -1.72 -40.79
C SER A 399 -4.43 -1.60 -41.84
N THR A 400 -5.64 -1.16 -41.43
CA THR A 400 -6.83 -1.17 -42.29
C THR A 400 -7.42 0.22 -42.50
N GLY A 401 -7.09 1.18 -41.66
CA GLY A 401 -7.73 2.52 -41.63
C GLY A 401 -9.18 2.49 -41.16
N ASN A 402 -9.68 1.33 -40.75
CA ASN A 402 -11.02 1.21 -40.19
C ASN A 402 -11.09 1.79 -38.78
N ASN A 403 -12.32 2.11 -38.33
CA ASN A 403 -12.53 2.56 -36.96
C ASN A 403 -12.10 1.45 -35.98
N ALA A 404 -11.25 1.81 -35.02
CA ALA A 404 -10.91 0.93 -33.91
C ALA A 404 -12.14 0.63 -33.06
N ARG A 405 -12.29 -0.60 -32.63
CA ARG A 405 -13.46 -1.10 -31.90
C ARG A 405 -13.06 -1.60 -30.52
N TYR A 406 -13.83 -1.21 -29.52
CA TYR A 406 -13.66 -1.58 -28.13
C TYR A 406 -14.75 -2.54 -27.68
N LEU A 407 -14.42 -3.49 -26.82
CA LEU A 407 -15.36 -4.48 -26.28
C LEU A 407 -16.30 -3.87 -25.23
N CYS A 408 -17.53 -4.35 -25.20
CA CYS A 408 -18.49 -4.18 -24.11
C CYS A 408 -18.58 -5.45 -23.25
N SER A 409 -19.09 -5.31 -22.02
CA SER A 409 -19.21 -6.42 -21.06
C SER A 409 -20.20 -7.51 -21.50
N ASP A 410 -21.18 -7.16 -22.33
CA ASP A 410 -22.15 -8.11 -22.87
C ASP A 410 -21.57 -9.00 -23.99
N ALA A 411 -20.31 -8.73 -24.40
CA ALA A 411 -19.55 -9.43 -25.42
C ALA A 411 -20.22 -9.50 -26.80
N THR A 412 -21.46 -9.01 -26.94
CA THR A 412 -22.23 -8.99 -28.18
C THR A 412 -22.10 -7.69 -28.94
N GLN A 413 -21.64 -6.63 -28.25
CA GLN A 413 -21.51 -5.29 -28.79
C GLN A 413 -20.11 -4.73 -28.67
N THR A 414 -19.79 -3.82 -29.56
CA THR A 414 -18.55 -3.06 -29.59
C THR A 414 -18.85 -1.60 -29.86
N PHE A 415 -17.98 -0.71 -29.40
CA PHE A 415 -18.07 0.72 -29.61
C PHE A 415 -16.78 1.28 -30.19
N SER A 416 -16.77 2.57 -30.58
CA SER A 416 -15.60 3.27 -31.11
C SER A 416 -15.71 4.75 -30.84
N PHE A 417 -14.59 5.39 -30.56
CA PHE A 417 -14.49 6.84 -30.38
C PHE A 417 -14.30 7.61 -31.71
N ALA A 418 -14.20 6.93 -32.85
CA ALA A 418 -14.06 7.59 -34.14
C ALA A 418 -15.32 8.41 -34.50
N ALA A 419 -15.12 9.50 -35.24
CA ALA A 419 -16.20 10.38 -35.69
C ALA A 419 -17.29 9.61 -36.44
N GLY A 420 -18.56 9.84 -36.05
CA GLY A 420 -19.71 9.18 -36.67
C GLY A 420 -19.83 7.68 -36.39
N ALA A 421 -19.03 7.13 -35.50
CA ALA A 421 -19.13 5.73 -35.11
C ALA A 421 -20.46 5.45 -34.40
N LYS A 422 -20.92 4.20 -34.51
CA LYS A 422 -22.11 3.70 -33.83
C LYS A 422 -21.75 2.42 -33.10
N MET A 423 -22.55 2.08 -32.09
CA MET A 423 -22.52 0.73 -31.53
C MET A 423 -22.71 -0.28 -32.64
N ALA A 424 -22.01 -1.37 -32.60
CA ALA A 424 -22.08 -2.43 -33.59
C ALA A 424 -21.94 -3.80 -32.92
N ALA A 425 -22.61 -4.79 -33.51
CA ALA A 425 -22.45 -6.17 -33.05
C ALA A 425 -20.98 -6.63 -33.19
N ALA A 426 -20.49 -7.36 -32.20
CA ALA A 426 -19.21 -8.05 -32.28
C ALA A 426 -19.30 -9.12 -33.38
N GLY A 427 -18.27 -9.19 -34.23
CA GLY A 427 -18.25 -10.16 -35.33
C GLY A 427 -17.98 -11.57 -34.83
N ARG A 428 -18.61 -12.55 -35.47
CA ARG A 428 -18.39 -14.00 -35.23
C ARG A 428 -17.11 -14.54 -35.89
N THR A 429 -16.51 -13.77 -36.79
CA THR A 429 -15.21 -14.09 -37.40
C THR A 429 -14.09 -13.45 -36.57
N VAL A 430 -12.89 -14.07 -36.59
CA VAL A 430 -11.72 -13.60 -35.87
C VAL A 430 -11.43 -12.14 -36.23
N LYS A 431 -11.91 -11.22 -35.39
CA LYS A 431 -11.58 -9.82 -35.42
C LYS A 431 -10.94 -9.47 -34.07
N THR A 432 -9.88 -8.72 -34.13
CA THR A 432 -9.26 -8.19 -32.93
C THR A 432 -9.95 -6.90 -32.52
N TYR A 433 -10.13 -6.74 -31.22
CA TYR A 433 -10.77 -5.62 -30.57
C TYR A 433 -9.82 -5.01 -29.55
N ARG A 434 -10.15 -3.82 -29.11
CA ARG A 434 -9.47 -3.10 -28.04
C ARG A 434 -10.28 -3.15 -26.75
N LEU A 435 -9.60 -2.85 -25.66
CA LEU A 435 -10.23 -2.76 -24.34
C LEU A 435 -9.72 -1.52 -23.63
N ARG A 436 -10.63 -0.78 -23.08
CA ARG A 436 -10.45 0.19 -22.02
C ARG A 436 -11.36 -0.20 -20.89
N LEU A 437 -10.80 -0.36 -19.71
CA LEU A 437 -11.59 -0.67 -18.53
C LEU A 437 -12.17 0.60 -17.94
N VAL A 438 -13.26 0.43 -17.20
CA VAL A 438 -13.91 1.51 -16.46
C VAL A 438 -14.08 1.13 -15.00
N LYS A 439 -14.16 2.15 -14.14
CA LYS A 439 -14.47 2.00 -12.72
C LYS A 439 -15.43 3.11 -12.32
N SER A 440 -16.50 2.75 -11.61
CA SER A 440 -17.41 3.72 -11.02
C SER A 440 -16.82 4.23 -9.71
N VAL A 441 -16.84 5.55 -9.50
CA VAL A 441 -16.38 6.20 -8.26
C VAL A 441 -17.30 7.35 -7.92
N ARG A 442 -17.17 7.92 -6.71
CA ARG A 442 -17.84 9.16 -6.32
C ARG A 442 -16.82 10.15 -5.79
N TYR A 443 -16.77 11.34 -6.39
CA TYR A 443 -15.98 12.46 -5.89
C TYR A 443 -16.74 13.24 -4.82
N VAL A 444 -16.05 13.59 -3.74
CA VAL A 444 -16.57 14.42 -2.65
C VAL A 444 -15.61 15.59 -2.45
N VAL A 445 -16.11 16.82 -2.55
CA VAL A 445 -15.32 18.04 -2.31
C VAL A 445 -15.24 18.27 -0.80
N ARG A 446 -14.04 18.41 -0.29
CA ARG A 446 -13.75 18.72 1.13
C ARG A 446 -12.96 20.02 1.28
#